data_4917047f2218965b038c3abb906769c6
#
_entry.id   4917047f2218965b038c3abb906769c6
#
_cell.length_a   1.000
_cell.length_b   1.000
_cell.length_c   1.000
_cell.angle_alpha   90.00
_cell.angle_beta   90.00
_cell.angle_gamma   90.00
#
_symmetry.space_group_name_H-M   'P 1'
#
loop_
_entity.id
_entity.type
_entity.pdbx_description
1 polymer ?
#
loop_
_entity_poly.entity_id
_entity_poly.type
_entity_poly.pdbx_seq_one_letter_code
_entity_poly.pdbx_strand_id
1 'polypeptide(L)'
;MKRAYSYVLFLFICLGVMAADFTNPTERVKDSVGKVLIILKDESLQRELRWEKIGFVIDQSFDFRSMSQSILATNWKTATPSEREKFIEFFSQYLEETYRAKIEAYTNQKVEYIGETINGKRAVVETLIITDSTKIPVNYKLKNNDGIWFAYDVVIEGISLVSNYRSTFSAIVKNDGMDGLINDIQLSINKYKSSDEPSSYSGTTEDS
;
A
#
# COMPACT_ATOMS: atom_id res chain seq x y z
N MET A 1 -53.82 39.75 -21.72
CA MET A 1 -52.98 38.51 -21.79
C MET A 1 -51.71 38.69 -20.94
N LYS A 2 -51.73 38.19 -19.73
CA LYS A 2 -50.58 38.29 -18.81
C LYS A 2 -49.84 36.96 -18.84
N ARG A 3 -48.59 36.91 -19.33
CA ARG A 3 -47.72 35.75 -19.31
C ARG A 3 -47.02 35.66 -17.96
N ALA A 4 -47.31 34.61 -17.20
CA ALA A 4 -46.59 34.26 -15.96
C ALA A 4 -45.32 33.49 -16.31
N TYR A 5 -44.15 34.03 -15.95
CA TYR A 5 -42.89 33.32 -16.02
C TYR A 5 -42.67 32.59 -14.69
N SER A 6 -42.70 31.24 -14.76
CA SER A 6 -42.39 30.38 -13.64
C SER A 6 -40.87 30.23 -13.57
N TYR A 7 -40.23 30.80 -12.54
CA TYR A 7 -38.83 30.59 -12.25
C TYR A 7 -38.69 29.29 -11.46
N VAL A 8 -38.21 28.23 -12.12
CA VAL A 8 -37.77 27.01 -11.45
C VAL A 8 -36.38 27.26 -10.84
N LEU A 9 -36.32 27.42 -9.53
CA LEU A 9 -35.11 27.58 -8.76
C LEU A 9 -34.46 26.19 -8.62
N PHE A 10 -33.41 25.94 -9.41
CA PHE A 10 -32.61 24.74 -9.30
C PHE A 10 -31.69 24.87 -8.08
N LEU A 11 -32.09 24.24 -6.97
CA LEU A 11 -31.26 24.14 -5.75
C LEU A 11 -30.15 23.16 -6.01
N PHE A 12 -28.94 23.65 -6.33
CA PHE A 12 -27.74 22.84 -6.43
C PHE A 12 -27.30 22.46 -5.00
N ILE A 13 -27.69 21.26 -4.54
CA ILE A 13 -27.15 20.68 -3.32
C ILE A 13 -25.73 20.21 -3.66
N CYS A 14 -24.72 21.05 -3.39
CA CYS A 14 -23.35 20.61 -3.31
C CYS A 14 -23.22 19.63 -2.14
N LEU A 15 -23.31 18.35 -2.44
CA LEU A 15 -22.78 17.30 -1.55
C LEU A 15 -21.27 17.51 -1.47
N GLY A 16 -20.84 18.29 -0.48
CA GLY A 16 -19.44 18.39 -0.12
C GLY A 16 -18.97 17.00 0.30
N VAL A 17 -18.16 16.36 -0.53
CA VAL A 17 -17.35 15.23 -0.10
C VAL A 17 -16.44 15.77 0.99
N MET A 18 -16.74 15.46 2.25
CA MET A 18 -15.88 15.73 3.37
C MET A 18 -14.63 14.87 3.15
N ALA A 19 -13.59 15.44 2.56
CA ALA A 19 -12.26 14.85 2.63
C ALA A 19 -11.92 14.76 4.12
N ALA A 20 -11.72 13.55 4.61
CA ALA A 20 -11.28 13.34 5.98
C ALA A 20 -9.92 14.03 6.15
N ASP A 21 -9.89 15.12 6.92
CA ASP A 21 -8.68 15.89 7.18
C ASP A 21 -7.87 15.14 8.24
N PHE A 22 -6.95 14.28 7.80
CA PHE A 22 -6.08 13.51 8.69
C PHE A 22 -4.92 14.37 9.18
N THR A 23 -5.20 15.33 10.05
CA THR A 23 -4.20 16.17 10.71
C THR A 23 -3.34 15.38 11.72
N ASN A 24 -3.82 14.20 12.15
CA ASN A 24 -3.15 13.34 13.13
C ASN A 24 -2.62 12.04 12.46
N PRO A 25 -1.31 11.73 12.61
CA PRO A 25 -0.70 10.53 12.00
C PRO A 25 -1.33 9.23 12.49
N THR A 26 -1.63 9.10 13.77
CA THR A 26 -2.23 7.88 14.34
C THR A 26 -3.62 7.64 13.78
N GLU A 27 -4.46 8.67 13.67
CA GLU A 27 -5.80 8.53 13.08
C GLU A 27 -5.70 8.15 11.59
N ARG A 28 -4.71 8.66 10.87
CA ARG A 28 -4.44 8.25 9.48
C ARG A 28 -4.13 6.76 9.37
N VAL A 29 -3.24 6.25 10.23
CA VAL A 29 -2.90 4.81 10.25
C VAL A 29 -4.10 3.98 10.67
N LYS A 30 -4.86 4.40 11.70
CA LYS A 30 -6.10 3.72 12.12
C LYS A 30 -7.13 3.61 11.02
N ASP A 31 -7.38 4.69 10.29
CA ASP A 31 -8.32 4.70 9.17
C ASP A 31 -7.89 3.71 8.08
N SER A 32 -6.62 3.76 7.67
CA SER A 32 -6.09 2.91 6.60
C SER A 32 -6.12 1.43 7.00
N VAL A 33 -5.62 1.09 8.19
CA VAL A 33 -5.65 -0.27 8.72
C VAL A 33 -7.10 -0.75 8.90
N GLY A 34 -7.97 0.09 9.46
CA GLY A 34 -9.37 -0.24 9.66
C GLY A 34 -10.10 -0.56 8.35
N LYS A 35 -9.85 0.22 7.29
CA LYS A 35 -10.41 -0.04 5.95
C LYS A 35 -9.95 -1.38 5.39
N VAL A 36 -8.65 -1.68 5.48
CA VAL A 36 -8.10 -2.97 5.04
C VAL A 36 -8.76 -4.12 5.79
N LEU A 37 -8.91 -4.01 7.13
CA LEU A 37 -9.53 -5.05 7.94
C LEU A 37 -11.02 -5.26 7.63
N ILE A 38 -11.76 -4.20 7.34
CA ILE A 38 -13.16 -4.28 6.90
C ILE A 38 -13.26 -5.03 5.58
N ILE A 39 -12.39 -4.70 4.61
CA ILE A 39 -12.36 -5.35 3.29
C ILE A 39 -11.99 -6.84 3.42
N LEU A 40 -11.00 -7.17 4.26
CA LEU A 40 -10.60 -8.57 4.50
C LEU A 40 -11.72 -9.43 5.11
N LYS A 41 -12.54 -8.85 5.97
CA LYS A 41 -13.67 -9.53 6.63
C LYS A 41 -14.93 -9.63 5.78
N ASP A 42 -14.99 -8.95 4.64
CA ASP A 42 -16.14 -9.01 3.75
C ASP A 42 -16.09 -10.28 2.90
N GLU A 43 -16.77 -11.32 3.40
CA GLU A 43 -16.88 -12.62 2.72
C GLU A 43 -17.70 -12.56 1.43
N SER A 44 -18.46 -11.48 1.20
CA SER A 44 -19.23 -11.30 -0.04
C SER A 44 -18.37 -10.90 -1.24
N LEU A 45 -17.14 -10.41 -0.99
CA LEU A 45 -16.21 -10.01 -2.03
C LEU A 45 -15.43 -11.20 -2.58
N GLN A 46 -15.39 -11.33 -3.90
CA GLN A 46 -14.44 -12.22 -4.58
C GLN A 46 -12.99 -11.77 -4.28
N ARG A 47 -12.05 -12.72 -4.27
CA ARG A 47 -10.66 -12.49 -3.87
C ARG A 47 -10.01 -11.35 -4.67
N GLU A 48 -10.18 -11.34 -5.98
CA GLU A 48 -9.61 -10.34 -6.88
C GLU A 48 -10.13 -8.93 -6.57
N LEU A 49 -11.46 -8.78 -6.41
CA LEU A 49 -12.08 -7.50 -6.07
C LEU A 49 -11.68 -7.03 -4.65
N ARG A 50 -11.48 -7.97 -3.73
CA ARG A 50 -10.96 -7.67 -2.38
C ARG A 50 -9.58 -7.04 -2.46
N TRP A 51 -8.69 -7.62 -3.29
CA TRP A 51 -7.34 -7.11 -3.47
C TRP A 51 -7.29 -5.79 -4.23
N GLU A 52 -8.11 -5.58 -5.23
CA GLU A 52 -8.26 -4.28 -5.89
C GLU A 52 -8.61 -3.18 -4.88
N LYS A 53 -9.57 -3.46 -3.98
CA LYS A 53 -9.97 -2.51 -2.93
C LYS A 53 -8.86 -2.28 -1.90
N ILE A 54 -8.13 -3.32 -1.50
CA ILE A 54 -6.98 -3.20 -0.58
C ILE A 54 -5.87 -2.39 -1.24
N GLY A 55 -5.51 -2.68 -2.47
CA GLY A 55 -4.53 -1.93 -3.26
C GLY A 55 -4.88 -0.44 -3.32
N PHE A 56 -6.15 -0.10 -3.59
CA PHE A 56 -6.60 1.28 -3.56
C PHE A 56 -6.38 1.96 -2.19
N VAL A 57 -6.67 1.28 -1.07
CA VAL A 57 -6.42 1.83 0.27
C VAL A 57 -4.93 2.04 0.50
N ILE A 58 -4.09 1.11 0.07
CA ILE A 58 -2.63 1.19 0.18
C ILE A 58 -2.11 2.39 -0.63
N ASP A 59 -2.52 2.53 -1.88
CA ASP A 59 -2.11 3.65 -2.77
C ASP A 59 -2.48 5.02 -2.18
N GLN A 60 -3.64 5.12 -1.54
CA GLN A 60 -4.06 6.36 -0.87
C GLN A 60 -3.32 6.62 0.45
N SER A 61 -2.64 5.62 1.01
CA SER A 61 -2.03 5.70 2.33
C SER A 61 -0.51 5.84 2.29
N PHE A 62 0.13 5.42 1.19
CA PHE A 62 1.58 5.41 1.03
C PHE A 62 2.07 6.49 0.06
N ASP A 63 3.21 7.10 0.37
CA ASP A 63 4.00 7.91 -0.57
C ASP A 63 5.05 7.01 -1.23
N PHE A 64 4.60 6.22 -2.23
CA PHE A 64 5.50 5.31 -2.96
C PHE A 64 6.64 6.03 -3.67
N ARG A 65 6.46 7.30 -4.08
CA ARG A 65 7.53 8.12 -4.64
C ARG A 65 8.62 8.39 -3.61
N SER A 66 8.27 8.87 -2.42
CA SER A 66 9.22 9.10 -1.33
C SER A 66 9.89 7.80 -0.86
N MET A 67 9.13 6.70 -0.83
CA MET A 67 9.64 5.37 -0.50
C MET A 67 10.67 4.91 -1.53
N SER A 68 10.33 4.96 -2.82
CA SER A 68 11.22 4.61 -3.94
C SER A 68 12.49 5.46 -3.98
N GLN A 69 12.34 6.77 -3.78
CA GLN A 69 13.48 7.69 -3.70
C GLN A 69 14.42 7.31 -2.54
N SER A 70 13.86 6.90 -1.41
CA SER A 70 14.64 6.49 -0.24
C SER A 70 15.33 5.14 -0.45
N ILE A 71 14.71 4.21 -1.18
CA ILE A 71 15.26 2.91 -1.51
C ILE A 71 16.40 3.04 -2.53
N LEU A 72 16.18 3.74 -3.64
CA LEU A 72 17.20 3.91 -4.67
C LEU A 72 18.35 4.83 -4.25
N ALA A 73 18.10 5.73 -3.28
CA ALA A 73 19.10 6.62 -2.70
C ALA A 73 19.94 7.40 -3.77
N THR A 74 21.23 7.14 -3.89
CA THR A 74 22.08 7.75 -4.89
C THR A 74 21.68 7.38 -6.33
N ASN A 75 21.21 6.14 -6.55
CA ASN A 75 20.76 5.67 -7.85
C ASN A 75 19.52 6.42 -8.35
N TRP A 76 18.69 6.97 -7.43
CA TRP A 76 17.59 7.84 -7.83
C TRP A 76 18.05 9.07 -8.61
N LYS A 77 19.21 9.63 -8.28
CA LYS A 77 19.72 10.83 -8.94
C LYS A 77 20.19 10.55 -10.39
N THR A 78 20.72 9.36 -10.62
CA THR A 78 21.23 8.93 -11.93
C THR A 78 20.16 8.30 -12.81
N ALA A 79 19.12 7.74 -12.23
CA ALA A 79 17.99 7.19 -12.98
C ALA A 79 17.25 8.25 -13.77
N THR A 80 16.85 7.91 -15.00
CA THR A 80 16.03 8.75 -15.88
C THR A 80 14.61 8.92 -15.30
N PRO A 81 13.86 9.94 -15.72
CA PRO A 81 12.46 10.08 -15.32
C PRO A 81 11.62 8.82 -15.60
N SER A 82 11.82 8.19 -16.76
CA SER A 82 11.09 6.96 -17.14
C SER A 82 11.42 5.78 -16.22
N GLU A 83 12.69 5.56 -15.87
CA GLU A 83 13.10 4.50 -14.94
C GLU A 83 12.54 4.74 -13.54
N ARG A 84 12.50 5.99 -13.07
CA ARG A 84 11.90 6.33 -11.78
C ARG A 84 10.41 5.99 -11.73
N GLU A 85 9.63 6.38 -12.75
CA GLU A 85 8.20 6.08 -12.80
C GLU A 85 7.95 4.57 -12.89
N LYS A 86 8.68 3.86 -13.75
CA LYS A 86 8.59 2.39 -13.84
C LYS A 86 8.94 1.72 -12.49
N PHE A 87 10.01 2.19 -11.83
CA PHE A 87 10.39 1.64 -10.54
C PHE A 87 9.31 1.87 -9.48
N ILE A 88 8.71 3.06 -9.41
CA ILE A 88 7.60 3.34 -8.46
C ILE A 88 6.44 2.38 -8.72
N GLU A 89 6.01 2.23 -9.97
CA GLU A 89 4.90 1.37 -10.37
C GLU A 89 5.16 -0.09 -10.03
N PHE A 90 6.28 -0.66 -10.48
CA PHE A 90 6.57 -2.06 -10.24
C PHE A 90 6.91 -2.37 -8.78
N PHE A 91 7.55 -1.43 -8.08
CA PHE A 91 7.85 -1.62 -6.67
C PHE A 91 6.60 -1.63 -5.79
N SER A 92 5.59 -0.79 -6.07
CA SER A 92 4.31 -0.85 -5.36
C SER A 92 3.62 -2.20 -5.56
N GLN A 93 3.54 -2.70 -6.80
CA GLN A 93 2.98 -4.02 -7.10
C GLN A 93 3.79 -5.15 -6.44
N TYR A 94 5.11 -5.06 -6.46
CA TYR A 94 5.98 -6.05 -5.83
C TYR A 94 5.76 -6.15 -4.31
N LEU A 95 5.60 -5.01 -3.63
CA LEU A 95 5.26 -5.00 -2.22
C LEU A 95 3.89 -5.63 -1.97
N GLU A 96 2.88 -5.28 -2.77
CA GLU A 96 1.56 -5.86 -2.67
C GLU A 96 1.61 -7.39 -2.75
N GLU A 97 2.23 -7.94 -3.80
CA GLU A 97 2.35 -9.38 -3.97
C GLU A 97 3.18 -10.05 -2.86
N THR A 98 4.29 -9.42 -2.44
CA THR A 98 5.16 -9.95 -1.37
C THR A 98 4.44 -10.07 -0.03
N TYR A 99 3.53 -9.14 0.28
CA TYR A 99 2.84 -9.09 1.56
C TYR A 99 1.41 -9.62 1.51
N ARG A 100 0.89 -9.96 0.32
CA ARG A 100 -0.49 -10.44 0.11
C ARG A 100 -0.84 -11.59 1.05
N ALA A 101 -0.11 -12.68 1.02
CA ALA A 101 -0.39 -13.85 1.84
C ALA A 101 -0.35 -13.54 3.36
N LYS A 102 0.54 -12.64 3.80
CA LYS A 102 0.62 -12.21 5.21
C LYS A 102 -0.59 -11.37 5.61
N ILE A 103 -1.09 -10.53 4.70
CA ILE A 103 -2.29 -9.71 4.93
C ILE A 103 -3.54 -10.59 4.91
N GLU A 104 -3.64 -11.56 3.97
CA GLU A 104 -4.75 -12.52 3.93
C GLU A 104 -4.82 -13.43 5.16
N ALA A 105 -3.67 -13.77 5.74
CA ALA A 105 -3.62 -14.55 6.98
C ALA A 105 -4.12 -13.76 8.21
N TYR A 106 -4.40 -12.47 8.06
CA TYR A 106 -5.00 -11.68 9.11
C TYR A 106 -6.50 -12.00 9.21
N THR A 107 -6.91 -12.65 10.31
CA THR A 107 -8.31 -13.04 10.55
C THR A 107 -8.96 -12.19 11.66
N ASN A 108 -8.47 -12.30 12.88
CA ASN A 108 -9.04 -11.67 14.07
C ASN A 108 -7.99 -11.00 14.98
N GLN A 109 -6.78 -10.79 14.49
CA GLN A 109 -5.73 -10.16 15.29
C GLN A 109 -6.15 -8.73 15.66
N LYS A 110 -5.75 -8.29 16.85
CA LYS A 110 -5.98 -6.94 17.34
C LYS A 110 -4.78 -6.06 17.00
N VAL A 111 -5.02 -4.84 16.55
CA VAL A 111 -3.97 -3.83 16.39
C VAL A 111 -4.07 -2.85 17.57
N GLU A 112 -3.03 -2.77 18.37
CA GLU A 112 -2.87 -1.79 19.44
C GLU A 112 -1.97 -0.66 19.00
N TYR A 113 -2.40 0.58 19.19
CA TYR A 113 -1.64 1.80 18.89
C TYR A 113 -0.99 2.25 20.19
N ILE A 114 0.33 2.11 20.30
CA ILE A 114 1.06 2.22 21.56
C ILE A 114 1.88 3.50 21.69
N GLY A 115 2.13 4.21 20.57
CA GLY A 115 2.90 5.44 20.62
C GLY A 115 2.79 6.26 19.33
N GLU A 116 3.03 7.55 19.47
CA GLU A 116 3.17 8.51 18.37
C GLU A 116 4.28 9.50 18.70
N THR A 117 5.15 9.73 17.73
CA THR A 117 6.17 10.78 17.82
C THR A 117 6.08 11.63 16.56
N ILE A 118 5.91 12.96 16.72
CA ILE A 118 5.88 13.92 15.63
C ILE A 118 7.12 14.81 15.72
N ASN A 119 7.83 14.95 14.59
CA ASN A 119 8.96 15.87 14.44
C ASN A 119 8.80 16.65 13.13
N GLY A 120 8.23 17.85 13.21
CA GLY A 120 7.92 18.70 12.06
C GLY A 120 6.99 18.00 11.06
N LYS A 121 7.47 17.79 9.85
CA LYS A 121 6.72 17.09 8.77
C LYS A 121 6.91 15.57 8.77
N ARG A 122 7.46 14.99 9.82
CA ARG A 122 7.65 13.53 9.96
C ARG A 122 7.02 13.02 11.24
N ALA A 123 6.51 11.79 11.18
CA ALA A 123 5.97 11.13 12.35
C ALA A 123 6.33 9.65 12.34
N VAL A 124 6.29 9.05 13.52
CA VAL A 124 6.31 7.59 13.71
C VAL A 124 5.07 7.24 14.51
N VAL A 125 4.30 6.29 14.00
CA VAL A 125 3.18 5.67 14.73
C VAL A 125 3.59 4.25 15.06
N GLU A 126 3.60 3.93 16.34
CA GLU A 126 4.00 2.64 16.88
C GLU A 126 2.77 1.77 17.15
N THR A 127 2.78 0.56 16.62
CA THR A 127 1.68 -0.39 16.79
C THR A 127 2.18 -1.77 17.18
N LEU A 128 1.29 -2.55 17.80
CA LEU A 128 1.48 -3.98 18.05
C LEU A 128 0.33 -4.75 17.40
N ILE A 129 0.67 -5.70 16.55
CA ILE A 129 -0.29 -6.70 16.06
C ILE A 129 -0.29 -7.84 17.08
N ILE A 130 -1.42 -8.04 17.74
CA ILE A 130 -1.60 -9.08 18.74
C ILE A 130 -2.19 -10.31 18.06
N THR A 131 -1.45 -11.40 18.06
CA THR A 131 -1.91 -12.72 17.62
C THR A 131 -2.09 -13.63 18.83
N ASP A 132 -2.63 -14.82 18.64
CA ASP A 132 -2.83 -15.79 19.73
C ASP A 132 -1.51 -16.22 20.39
N SER A 133 -0.40 -16.17 19.66
CA SER A 133 0.90 -16.69 20.12
C SER A 133 1.98 -15.62 20.31
N THR A 134 1.85 -14.43 19.70
CA THR A 134 2.90 -13.42 19.72
C THR A 134 2.38 -11.99 19.55
N LYS A 135 3.26 -11.03 19.87
CA LYS A 135 3.04 -9.60 19.61
C LYS A 135 4.08 -9.14 18.59
N ILE A 136 3.61 -8.69 17.45
CA ILE A 136 4.46 -8.23 16.34
C ILE A 136 4.48 -6.71 16.33
N PRO A 137 5.62 -6.06 16.66
CA PRO A 137 5.73 -4.61 16.54
C PRO A 137 5.79 -4.20 15.07
N VAL A 138 4.91 -3.27 14.71
CA VAL A 138 4.86 -2.66 13.37
C VAL A 138 4.78 -1.14 13.53
N ASN A 139 5.83 -0.45 13.08
CA ASN A 139 5.90 1.00 13.18
C ASN A 139 5.81 1.62 11.79
N TYR A 140 4.95 2.61 11.65
CA TYR A 140 4.77 3.35 10.41
C TYR A 140 5.53 4.66 10.50
N LYS A 141 6.41 4.93 9.52
CA LYS A 141 7.04 6.24 9.36
C LYS A 141 6.26 7.05 8.34
N LEU A 142 5.75 8.20 8.76
CA LEU A 142 4.89 9.04 7.95
C LEU A 142 5.55 10.38 7.65
N LYS A 143 5.12 10.96 6.54
CA LYS A 143 5.48 12.30 6.08
C LYS A 143 4.21 13.10 5.82
N ASN A 144 4.20 14.34 6.28
CA ASN A 144 3.11 15.28 6.02
C ASN A 144 3.35 15.99 4.69
N ASN A 145 2.42 15.81 3.77
CA ASN A 145 2.34 16.53 2.51
C ASN A 145 1.06 17.38 2.55
N ASP A 146 1.21 18.68 2.71
CA ASP A 146 0.14 19.66 2.68
C ASP A 146 -1.07 19.36 3.61
N GLY A 147 -0.75 18.93 4.84
CA GLY A 147 -1.74 18.62 5.87
C GLY A 147 -2.12 17.14 5.95
N ILE A 148 -1.80 16.33 4.95
CA ILE A 148 -2.13 14.90 4.88
C ILE A 148 -0.88 14.05 5.18
N TRP A 149 -1.03 13.04 6.04
CA TRP A 149 0.04 12.11 6.38
C TRP A 149 0.02 10.89 5.45
N PHE A 150 1.20 10.55 4.91
CA PHE A 150 1.43 9.38 4.06
C PHE A 150 2.59 8.55 4.62
N ALA A 151 2.42 7.23 4.66
CA ALA A 151 3.49 6.33 5.04
C ALA A 151 4.56 6.27 3.94
N TYR A 152 5.84 6.37 4.32
CA TYR A 152 6.97 6.21 3.40
C TYR A 152 7.94 5.10 3.84
N ASP A 153 7.72 4.48 4.99
CA ASP A 153 8.46 3.30 5.46
C ASP A 153 7.62 2.55 6.49
N VAL A 154 7.77 1.24 6.53
CA VAL A 154 7.20 0.37 7.57
C VAL A 154 8.35 -0.40 8.21
N VAL A 155 8.39 -0.43 9.53
CA VAL A 155 9.37 -1.17 10.32
C VAL A 155 8.67 -2.32 11.00
N ILE A 156 8.95 -3.54 10.59
CA ILE A 156 8.34 -4.77 11.11
C ILE A 156 9.40 -5.49 11.95
N GLU A 157 9.13 -5.73 13.23
CA GLU A 157 10.08 -6.37 14.16
C GLU A 157 11.47 -5.72 14.16
N GLY A 158 11.50 -4.38 14.04
CA GLY A 158 12.75 -3.59 13.97
C GLY A 158 13.40 -3.50 12.59
N ILE A 159 12.90 -4.21 11.58
CA ILE A 159 13.44 -4.21 10.22
C ILE A 159 12.68 -3.22 9.34
N SER A 160 13.34 -2.15 8.91
CA SER A 160 12.80 -1.18 7.96
C SER A 160 12.74 -1.76 6.56
N LEU A 161 11.56 -1.72 5.92
CA LEU A 161 11.39 -2.17 4.53
C LEU A 161 12.27 -1.36 3.58
N VAL A 162 12.29 -0.04 3.74
CA VAL A 162 13.13 0.85 2.92
C VAL A 162 14.61 0.47 3.04
N SER A 163 15.11 0.24 4.25
CA SER A 163 16.52 -0.11 4.46
C SER A 163 16.86 -1.49 3.89
N ASN A 164 15.97 -2.45 4.06
CA ASN A 164 16.12 -3.80 3.55
C ASN A 164 16.20 -3.80 2.01
N TYR A 165 15.21 -3.20 1.35
CA TYR A 165 15.20 -3.12 -0.12
C TYR A 165 16.32 -2.26 -0.69
N ARG A 166 16.73 -1.18 -0.01
CA ARG A 166 17.89 -0.39 -0.41
C ARG A 166 19.15 -1.25 -0.50
N SER A 167 19.39 -2.07 0.50
CA SER A 167 20.56 -2.97 0.51
C SER A 167 20.55 -3.92 -0.67
N THR A 168 19.41 -4.62 -0.87
CA THR A 168 19.26 -5.60 -1.96
C THR A 168 19.34 -4.95 -3.34
N PHE A 169 18.59 -3.88 -3.56
CA PHE A 169 18.48 -3.26 -4.88
C PHE A 169 19.73 -2.48 -5.29
N SER A 170 20.48 -1.92 -4.32
CA SER A 170 21.77 -1.30 -4.62
C SER A 170 22.77 -2.27 -5.24
N ALA A 171 22.77 -3.53 -4.80
CA ALA A 171 23.63 -4.55 -5.37
C ALA A 171 23.22 -4.88 -6.82
N ILE A 172 21.92 -5.02 -7.07
CA ILE A 172 21.40 -5.31 -8.42
C ILE A 172 21.70 -4.13 -9.37
N VAL A 173 21.38 -2.90 -8.97
CA VAL A 173 21.65 -1.71 -9.81
C VAL A 173 23.13 -1.57 -10.13
N LYS A 174 24.02 -1.89 -9.19
CA LYS A 174 25.48 -1.85 -9.42
C LYS A 174 25.93 -2.84 -10.49
N ASN A 175 25.33 -4.02 -10.57
CA ASN A 175 25.73 -5.10 -11.47
C ASN A 175 25.00 -4.99 -12.83
N ASP A 176 23.69 -4.72 -12.81
CA ASP A 176 22.79 -4.92 -13.96
C ASP A 176 22.05 -3.63 -14.37
N GLY A 177 22.33 -2.50 -13.68
CA GLY A 177 21.68 -1.21 -13.96
C GLY A 177 20.23 -1.14 -13.49
N MET A 178 19.56 -0.04 -13.80
CA MET A 178 18.15 0.18 -13.46
C MET A 178 17.22 -0.75 -14.24
N ASP A 179 17.53 -1.02 -15.51
CA ASP A 179 16.72 -1.94 -16.33
C ASP A 179 16.78 -3.37 -15.78
N GLY A 180 17.96 -3.82 -15.31
CA GLY A 180 18.12 -5.12 -14.64
C GLY A 180 17.27 -5.20 -13.39
N LEU A 181 17.30 -4.18 -12.52
CA LEU A 181 16.47 -4.13 -11.32
C LEU A 181 14.97 -4.17 -11.64
N ILE A 182 14.51 -3.38 -12.61
CA ILE A 182 13.11 -3.33 -13.02
C ILE A 182 12.67 -4.71 -13.56
N ASN A 183 13.50 -5.35 -14.37
CA ASN A 183 13.23 -6.70 -14.88
C ASN A 183 13.14 -7.74 -13.76
N ASP A 184 14.05 -7.73 -12.79
CA ASP A 184 14.01 -8.65 -11.65
C ASP A 184 12.74 -8.50 -10.80
N ILE A 185 12.30 -7.26 -10.59
CA ILE A 185 11.05 -6.97 -9.90
C ILE A 185 9.86 -7.53 -10.69
N GLN A 186 9.79 -7.31 -12.01
CA GLN A 186 8.73 -7.84 -12.86
C GLN A 186 8.67 -9.37 -12.86
N LEU A 187 9.82 -10.02 -12.95
CA LEU A 187 9.89 -11.50 -12.87
C LEU A 187 9.40 -12.02 -11.53
N SER A 188 9.73 -11.33 -10.44
CA SER A 188 9.27 -11.67 -9.09
C SER A 188 7.75 -11.52 -8.95
N ILE A 189 7.16 -10.43 -9.47
CA ILE A 189 5.70 -10.22 -9.49
C ILE A 189 5.01 -11.36 -10.23
N ASN A 190 5.50 -11.71 -11.44
CA ASN A 190 4.92 -12.78 -12.24
C ASN A 190 4.99 -14.14 -11.52
N LYS A 191 6.10 -14.41 -10.81
CA LYS A 191 6.26 -15.62 -10.00
C LYS A 191 5.24 -15.68 -8.85
N TYR A 192 5.02 -14.57 -8.13
CA TYR A 192 4.01 -14.52 -7.07
C TYR A 192 2.60 -14.78 -7.64
N LYS A 193 2.23 -14.10 -8.73
CA LYS A 193 0.92 -14.27 -9.38
C LYS A 193 0.68 -15.70 -9.83
N SER A 194 1.68 -16.35 -10.44
CA SER A 194 1.56 -17.74 -10.88
C SER A 194 1.50 -18.75 -9.72
N SER A 195 2.07 -18.45 -8.56
CA SER A 195 1.97 -19.31 -7.38
C SER A 195 0.63 -19.21 -6.66
N ASP A 196 -0.10 -18.11 -6.89
CA ASP A 196 -1.40 -17.84 -6.30
C ASP A 196 -2.58 -18.35 -7.14
N GLU A 197 -2.35 -18.75 -8.41
CA GLU A 197 -3.38 -19.41 -9.22
C GLU A 197 -3.66 -20.80 -8.67
N PRO A 198 -4.93 -21.15 -8.38
CA PRO A 198 -5.28 -22.50 -8.00
C PRO A 198 -4.87 -23.42 -9.16
N SER A 199 -4.02 -24.41 -8.87
CA SER A 199 -3.65 -25.45 -9.84
C SER A 199 -4.91 -26.03 -10.47
N SER A 200 -5.17 -25.67 -11.74
CA SER A 200 -6.18 -26.31 -12.54
C SER A 200 -5.71 -27.75 -12.82
N TYR A 201 -6.00 -28.62 -11.89
CA TYR A 201 -5.81 -30.06 -12.08
C TYR A 201 -6.76 -30.50 -13.20
N SER A 202 -6.27 -30.51 -14.41
CA SER A 202 -6.93 -31.20 -15.53
C SER A 202 -6.82 -32.69 -15.26
N GLY A 203 -7.81 -33.22 -14.55
CA GLY A 203 -8.03 -34.67 -14.48
C GLY A 203 -8.35 -35.19 -15.88
N THR A 204 -7.35 -35.66 -16.58
CA THR A 204 -7.56 -36.60 -17.68
C THR A 204 -8.10 -37.88 -17.09
N THR A 205 -9.40 -38.07 -17.16
CA THR A 205 -10.02 -39.38 -17.06
C THR A 205 -9.60 -40.15 -18.29
N GLU A 206 -8.57 -41.01 -18.16
CA GLU A 206 -8.37 -42.11 -19.08
C GLU A 206 -9.40 -43.19 -18.71
N ASP A 207 -10.47 -43.25 -19.51
CA ASP A 207 -11.32 -44.44 -19.64
C ASP A 207 -10.54 -45.54 -20.38
N SER A 208 -10.41 -46.65 -19.72
CA SER A 208 -10.09 -47.92 -20.37
C SER A 208 -10.82 -49.07 -19.66
#